data_76173fff999602eae47a902edd1eda9e
#
_entry.id   76173fff999602eae47a902edd1eda9e
#
_cell.length_a   1.000
_cell.length_b   1.000
_cell.length_c   1.000
_cell.angle_alpha   90.00
_cell.angle_beta   90.00
_cell.angle_gamma   90.00
#
_symmetry.space_group_name_H-M   'P 1'
#
loop_
_entity.id
_entity.type
_entity.pdbx_description
1 polymer ?
#
loop_
_entity_poly.entity_id
_entity_poly.type
_entity_poly.pdbx_seq_one_letter_code
_entity_poly.pdbx_strand_id
1 'polypeptide(L)'
;MLLADVRIKLQIWDTAGQERFRSITYSYYRNTVACLIVYDITSRESFLHVEDWLTEAKQCVEEQDVVFMLVGHKVDKESRRVVSTEEGERFAEANNMMFIETSAKVLCNIEEAFFSVAEEVYKRMERGDLGLKDGWDGIKALPMRPTDVLGIGNAISAEDLLERQESRRCCRS
;
A
#
# COMPACT_ATOMS: atom_id res chain seq x y z
N MET A 1 1.80 -12.77 -2.12
CA MET A 1 2.68 -12.77 -3.30
C MET A 1 3.95 -13.57 -3.02
N LEU A 2 4.68 -13.98 -4.04
CA LEU A 2 5.97 -14.67 -3.94
C LEU A 2 7.04 -13.75 -4.56
N LEU A 3 8.12 -13.50 -3.84
CA LEU A 3 9.23 -12.66 -4.27
C LEU A 3 10.54 -13.38 -3.93
N ALA A 4 11.37 -13.70 -4.93
CA ALA A 4 12.65 -14.41 -4.74
C ALA A 4 12.54 -15.60 -3.77
N ASP A 5 11.52 -16.47 -3.96
CA ASP A 5 11.19 -17.62 -3.11
C ASP A 5 10.71 -17.31 -1.68
N VAL A 6 10.57 -16.03 -1.34
CA VAL A 6 9.99 -15.58 -0.07
C VAL A 6 8.50 -15.30 -0.23
N ARG A 7 7.68 -15.90 0.64
CA ARG A 7 6.24 -15.63 0.66
C ARG A 7 5.95 -14.37 1.46
N ILE A 8 5.46 -13.33 0.78
CA ILE A 8 5.10 -12.06 1.41
C ILE A 8 3.58 -11.97 1.58
N LYS A 9 3.15 -11.65 2.80
CA LYS A 9 1.76 -11.31 3.12
C LYS A 9 1.68 -9.81 3.37
N LEU A 10 0.92 -9.10 2.53
CA LEU A 10 0.64 -7.68 2.72
C LEU A 10 -0.58 -7.51 3.64
N GLN A 11 -0.49 -6.55 4.54
CA GLN A 11 -1.62 -6.00 5.26
C GLN A 11 -1.86 -4.59 4.75
N ILE A 12 -2.97 -4.41 4.05
CA ILE A 12 -3.32 -3.15 3.40
C ILE A 12 -4.36 -2.44 4.25
N TRP A 13 -4.11 -1.17 4.56
CA TRP A 13 -5.03 -0.31 5.29
C TRP A 13 -5.53 0.79 4.36
N ASP A 14 -6.84 0.84 4.16
CA ASP A 14 -7.49 1.92 3.44
C ASP A 14 -7.83 3.04 4.42
N THR A 15 -7.34 4.25 4.12
CA THR A 15 -7.54 5.41 4.97
C THR A 15 -8.69 6.26 4.44
N ALA A 16 -9.50 6.83 5.34
CA ALA A 16 -10.53 7.77 4.94
C ALA A 16 -9.90 9.07 4.40
N GLY A 17 -10.24 9.44 3.16
CA GLY A 17 -9.78 10.69 2.54
C GLY A 17 -10.40 11.98 3.10
N GLN A 18 -11.13 11.90 4.22
CA GLN A 18 -11.78 13.06 4.83
C GLN A 18 -10.97 13.53 6.05
N GLU A 19 -10.60 14.79 6.05
CA GLU A 19 -9.80 15.46 7.09
C GLU A 19 -10.36 15.33 8.52
N ARG A 20 -11.68 15.15 8.66
CA ARG A 20 -12.32 14.91 9.98
C ARG A 20 -11.93 13.60 10.65
N PHE A 21 -11.30 12.67 9.93
CA PHE A 21 -10.85 11.37 10.45
C PHE A 21 -9.33 11.32 10.67
N ARG A 22 -8.61 12.43 10.56
CA ARG A 22 -7.14 12.50 10.73
C ARG A 22 -6.63 11.85 12.03
N SER A 23 -7.35 12.03 13.13
CA SER A 23 -6.94 11.44 14.42
C SER A 23 -6.91 9.90 14.42
N ILE A 24 -7.74 9.27 13.58
CA ILE A 24 -7.78 7.81 13.41
C ILE A 24 -6.64 7.38 12.47
N THR A 25 -6.35 8.19 11.44
CA THR A 25 -5.31 7.91 10.45
C THR A 25 -3.91 7.84 11.09
N TYR A 26 -3.63 8.66 12.10
CA TYR A 26 -2.36 8.63 12.84
C TYR A 26 -2.00 7.25 13.40
N SER A 27 -2.98 6.47 13.85
CA SER A 27 -2.72 5.14 14.38
C SER A 27 -2.27 4.13 13.32
N TYR A 28 -2.64 4.35 12.05
CA TYR A 28 -2.26 3.48 10.93
C TYR A 28 -0.85 3.76 10.43
N TYR A 29 -0.36 5.01 10.53
CA TYR A 29 0.98 5.35 10.08
C TYR A 29 2.09 4.73 10.94
N ARG A 30 1.84 4.51 12.23
CA ARG A 30 2.86 4.17 13.23
C ARG A 30 3.75 2.96 12.87
N ASN A 31 3.21 1.98 12.16
CA ASN A 31 3.93 0.74 11.81
C ASN A 31 3.89 0.50 10.28
N THR A 32 3.70 1.55 9.51
CA THR A 32 3.65 1.49 8.06
C THR A 32 5.06 1.36 7.50
N VAL A 33 5.25 0.44 6.55
CA VAL A 33 6.50 0.24 5.80
C VAL A 33 6.40 0.74 4.37
N ALA A 34 5.18 1.01 3.90
CA ALA A 34 4.92 1.57 2.59
C ALA A 34 3.65 2.42 2.62
N CYS A 35 3.67 3.54 1.90
CA CYS A 35 2.54 4.45 1.78
C CYS A 35 2.28 4.75 0.30
N LEU A 36 1.07 4.43 -0.16
CA LEU A 36 0.60 4.76 -1.50
C LEU A 36 -0.26 6.02 -1.42
N ILE A 37 0.15 7.10 -2.09
CA ILE A 37 -0.63 8.33 -2.22
C ILE A 37 -1.29 8.34 -3.58
N VAL A 38 -2.62 8.32 -3.60
CA VAL A 38 -3.41 8.11 -4.82
C VAL A 38 -4.10 9.40 -5.23
N TYR A 39 -3.98 9.78 -6.51
CA TYR A 39 -4.74 10.87 -7.11
C TYR A 39 -5.48 10.40 -8.37
N ASP A 40 -6.52 11.12 -8.77
CA ASP A 40 -7.27 10.90 -10.00
C ASP A 40 -6.67 11.75 -11.13
N ILE A 41 -6.18 11.13 -12.20
CA ILE A 41 -5.59 11.86 -13.35
C ILE A 41 -6.57 12.84 -14.01
N THR A 42 -7.86 12.70 -13.75
CA THR A 42 -8.92 13.58 -14.25
C THR A 42 -9.33 14.68 -13.26
N SER A 43 -8.65 14.78 -12.10
CA SER A 43 -8.93 15.78 -11.06
C SER A 43 -7.67 16.49 -10.63
N ARG A 44 -7.52 17.75 -11.09
CA ARG A 44 -6.40 18.61 -10.67
C ARG A 44 -6.37 18.83 -9.17
N GLU A 45 -7.52 18.98 -8.55
CA GLU A 45 -7.66 19.16 -7.10
C GLU A 45 -7.06 17.99 -6.32
N SER A 46 -7.36 16.74 -6.73
CA SER A 46 -6.81 15.55 -6.08
C SER A 46 -5.29 15.48 -6.17
N PHE A 47 -4.70 15.97 -7.26
CA PHE A 47 -3.25 16.04 -7.41
C PHE A 47 -2.63 17.15 -6.52
N LEU A 48 -3.27 18.29 -6.38
CA LEU A 48 -2.80 19.36 -5.50
C LEU A 48 -2.78 18.91 -4.03
N HIS A 49 -3.73 18.09 -3.60
CA HIS A 49 -3.77 17.55 -2.23
C HIS A 49 -2.71 16.45 -1.96
N VAL A 50 -2.00 15.96 -2.98
CA VAL A 50 -0.93 14.96 -2.80
C VAL A 50 0.16 15.48 -1.86
N GLU A 51 0.53 16.75 -1.98
CA GLU A 51 1.56 17.38 -1.13
C GLU A 51 1.13 17.41 0.34
N ASP A 52 -0.14 17.72 0.60
CA ASP A 52 -0.70 17.74 1.96
C ASP A 52 -0.66 16.34 2.59
N TRP A 53 -1.10 15.31 1.84
CA TRP A 53 -1.08 13.93 2.29
C TRP A 53 0.34 13.40 2.50
N LEU A 54 1.28 13.74 1.62
CA LEU A 54 2.68 13.37 1.76
C LEU A 54 3.29 14.01 3.02
N THR A 55 3.03 15.28 3.24
CA THR A 55 3.50 16.02 4.41
C THR A 55 2.94 15.41 5.70
N GLU A 56 1.64 15.09 5.73
CA GLU A 56 1.00 14.44 6.87
C GLU A 56 1.62 13.07 7.15
N ALA A 57 1.80 12.24 6.12
CA ALA A 57 2.40 10.93 6.28
C ALA A 57 3.84 11.02 6.82
N LYS A 58 4.67 11.92 6.28
CA LYS A 58 6.06 12.15 6.72
C LYS A 58 6.17 12.65 8.16
N GLN A 59 5.17 13.35 8.68
CA GLN A 59 5.13 13.76 10.10
C GLN A 59 4.88 12.60 11.06
N CYS A 60 4.33 11.50 10.56
CA CYS A 60 3.92 10.36 11.39
C CYS A 60 4.89 9.19 11.36
N VAL A 61 5.84 9.18 10.41
CA VAL A 61 6.79 8.10 10.16
C VAL A 61 8.21 8.63 10.07
N GLU A 62 9.19 7.77 10.32
CA GLU A 62 10.57 8.07 9.93
C GLU A 62 10.71 7.83 8.43
N GLU A 63 11.02 8.85 7.64
CA GLU A 63 11.02 8.81 6.17
C GLU A 63 11.92 7.70 5.59
N GLN A 64 13.01 7.39 6.26
CA GLN A 64 13.92 6.31 5.89
C GLN A 64 13.31 4.91 6.06
N ASP A 65 12.31 4.76 6.91
CA ASP A 65 11.68 3.48 7.22
C ASP A 65 10.46 3.18 6.33
N VAL A 66 10.08 4.09 5.45
CA VAL A 66 8.87 3.96 4.62
C VAL A 66 9.17 4.13 3.14
N VAL A 67 8.62 3.24 2.32
CA VAL A 67 8.60 3.37 0.87
C VAL A 67 7.37 4.16 0.46
N PHE A 68 7.57 5.32 -0.18
CA PHE A 68 6.48 6.11 -0.72
C PHE A 68 6.27 5.84 -2.21
N MET A 69 5.00 5.71 -2.62
CA MET A 69 4.63 5.58 -4.02
C MET A 69 3.50 6.55 -4.35
N LEU A 70 3.67 7.32 -5.43
CA LEU A 70 2.60 8.12 -6.03
C LEU A 70 1.87 7.29 -7.07
N VAL A 71 0.53 7.27 -6.98
CA VAL A 71 -0.32 6.49 -7.88
C VAL A 71 -1.28 7.41 -8.63
N GLY A 72 -1.08 7.56 -9.94
CA GLY A 72 -2.03 8.22 -10.83
C GLY A 72 -3.14 7.23 -11.21
N HIS A 73 -4.37 7.44 -10.70
CA HIS A 73 -5.46 6.51 -10.89
C HIS A 73 -6.44 6.95 -11.97
N LYS A 74 -7.21 5.99 -12.51
CA LYS A 74 -8.24 6.13 -13.54
C LYS A 74 -7.70 6.43 -14.95
N VAL A 75 -6.57 5.79 -15.34
CA VAL A 75 -6.03 5.90 -16.71
C VAL A 75 -7.02 5.44 -17.81
N ASP A 76 -8.05 4.69 -17.45
CA ASP A 76 -9.16 4.36 -18.36
C ASP A 76 -9.95 5.60 -18.82
N LYS A 77 -9.75 6.76 -18.19
CA LYS A 77 -10.36 8.04 -18.56
C LYS A 77 -9.37 8.99 -19.22
N GLU A 78 -8.44 8.48 -20.01
CA GLU A 78 -7.38 9.25 -20.68
C GLU A 78 -7.89 10.50 -21.41
N SER A 79 -9.03 10.41 -22.08
CA SER A 79 -9.65 11.55 -22.79
C SER A 79 -10.06 12.72 -21.89
N ARG A 80 -10.06 12.51 -20.57
CA ARG A 80 -10.41 13.50 -19.55
C ARG A 80 -9.22 13.84 -18.65
N ARG A 81 -8.02 13.44 -19.02
CA ARG A 81 -6.80 13.70 -18.27
C ARG A 81 -6.58 15.21 -18.12
N VAL A 82 -6.27 15.64 -16.90
CA VAL A 82 -5.91 17.04 -16.56
C VAL A 82 -4.55 17.12 -15.82
N VAL A 83 -3.98 15.97 -15.45
CA VAL A 83 -2.62 15.85 -14.91
C VAL A 83 -1.84 14.95 -15.84
N SER A 84 -0.74 15.45 -16.42
CA SER A 84 0.06 14.64 -17.33
C SER A 84 0.91 13.62 -16.59
N THR A 85 1.30 12.54 -17.25
CA THR A 85 2.17 11.50 -16.69
C THR A 85 3.50 12.11 -16.24
N GLU A 86 4.10 12.98 -17.07
CA GLU A 86 5.38 13.64 -16.79
C GLU A 86 5.30 14.58 -15.58
N GLU A 87 4.12 15.14 -15.30
CA GLU A 87 3.91 15.96 -14.09
C GLU A 87 3.89 15.09 -12.84
N GLY A 88 3.21 13.94 -12.89
CA GLY A 88 3.23 12.95 -11.82
C GLY A 88 4.62 12.40 -11.55
N GLU A 89 5.34 12.00 -12.62
CA GLU A 89 6.72 11.51 -12.53
C GLU A 89 7.65 12.53 -11.89
N ARG A 90 7.63 13.78 -12.34
CA ARG A 90 8.47 14.86 -11.78
C ARG A 90 8.17 15.11 -10.31
N PHE A 91 6.90 15.08 -9.91
CA PHE A 91 6.55 15.23 -8.50
C PHE A 91 7.10 14.07 -7.67
N ALA A 92 6.94 12.84 -8.15
CA ALA A 92 7.43 11.65 -7.47
C ALA A 92 8.96 11.66 -7.35
N GLU A 93 9.69 11.98 -8.42
CA GLU A 93 11.14 12.09 -8.43
C GLU A 93 11.64 13.15 -7.44
N ALA A 94 11.03 14.35 -7.44
CA ALA A 94 11.38 15.43 -6.53
C ALA A 94 11.20 15.08 -5.04
N ASN A 95 10.32 14.10 -4.74
CA ASN A 95 10.00 13.69 -3.39
C ASN A 95 10.56 12.29 -3.01
N ASN A 96 11.42 11.69 -3.85
CA ASN A 96 11.97 10.34 -3.69
C ASN A 96 10.88 9.26 -3.57
N MET A 97 9.81 9.39 -4.34
CA MET A 97 8.72 8.44 -4.40
C MET A 97 8.83 7.56 -5.65
N MET A 98 8.36 6.33 -5.55
CA MET A 98 8.03 5.53 -6.73
C MET A 98 6.82 6.15 -7.44
N PHE A 99 6.67 5.88 -8.74
CA PHE A 99 5.52 6.36 -9.51
C PHE A 99 4.92 5.26 -10.37
N ILE A 100 3.60 5.20 -10.42
CA ILE A 100 2.86 4.30 -11.32
C ILE A 100 1.50 4.88 -11.65
N GLU A 101 1.03 4.63 -12.85
CA GLU A 101 -0.35 4.93 -13.25
C GLU A 101 -1.19 3.66 -13.33
N THR A 102 -2.44 3.72 -12.85
CA THR A 102 -3.28 2.55 -12.66
C THR A 102 -4.73 2.78 -13.08
N SER A 103 -5.47 1.68 -13.32
CA SER A 103 -6.93 1.69 -13.39
C SER A 103 -7.51 0.42 -12.77
N ALA A 104 -8.33 0.58 -11.74
CA ALA A 104 -9.11 -0.53 -11.18
C ALA A 104 -10.21 -1.00 -12.14
N LYS A 105 -10.71 -0.11 -13.02
CA LYS A 105 -11.79 -0.44 -13.95
C LYS A 105 -11.37 -1.43 -15.02
N VAL A 106 -10.15 -1.26 -15.54
CA VAL A 106 -9.58 -2.13 -16.59
C VAL A 106 -8.46 -3.02 -16.09
N LEU A 107 -8.27 -3.06 -14.76
CA LEU A 107 -7.25 -3.84 -14.05
C LEU A 107 -5.81 -3.57 -14.54
N CYS A 108 -5.53 -2.32 -14.92
CA CYS A 108 -4.23 -1.90 -15.40
C CYS A 108 -3.31 -1.58 -14.20
N ASN A 109 -2.13 -2.22 -14.15
CA ASN A 109 -1.03 -1.97 -13.19
C ASN A 109 -1.41 -2.06 -11.70
N ILE A 110 -2.54 -2.68 -11.33
CA ILE A 110 -2.95 -2.78 -9.92
C ILE A 110 -2.03 -3.73 -9.16
N GLU A 111 -1.83 -4.95 -9.68
CA GLU A 111 -0.92 -5.91 -9.06
C GLU A 111 0.51 -5.40 -9.05
N GLU A 112 0.95 -4.76 -10.14
CA GLU A 112 2.28 -4.18 -10.29
C GLU A 112 2.57 -3.12 -9.21
N ALA A 113 1.61 -2.26 -8.90
CA ALA A 113 1.76 -1.23 -7.86
C ALA A 113 2.12 -1.86 -6.49
N PHE A 114 1.37 -2.88 -6.07
CA PHE A 114 1.62 -3.56 -4.80
C PHE A 114 2.87 -4.43 -4.84
N PHE A 115 3.15 -5.07 -5.99
CA PHE A 115 4.35 -5.89 -6.16
C PHE A 115 5.61 -5.04 -6.07
N SER A 116 5.68 -3.93 -6.82
CA SER A 116 6.85 -3.04 -6.85
C SER A 116 7.17 -2.44 -5.48
N VAL A 117 6.14 -2.04 -4.73
CA VAL A 117 6.32 -1.53 -3.36
C VAL A 117 6.85 -2.64 -2.44
N ALA A 118 6.27 -3.83 -2.50
CA ALA A 118 6.73 -4.95 -1.69
C ALA A 118 8.17 -5.37 -2.03
N GLU A 119 8.52 -5.34 -3.31
CA GLU A 119 9.88 -5.61 -3.79
C GLU A 119 10.88 -4.58 -3.27
N GLU A 120 10.55 -3.29 -3.30
CA GLU A 120 11.43 -2.24 -2.79
C GLU A 120 11.61 -2.34 -1.27
N VAL A 121 10.54 -2.62 -0.52
CA VAL A 121 10.63 -2.90 0.93
C VAL A 121 11.56 -4.09 1.19
N TYR A 122 11.40 -5.18 0.45
CA TYR A 122 12.25 -6.38 0.57
C TYR A 122 13.72 -6.06 0.27
N LYS A 123 14.00 -5.32 -0.82
CA LYS A 123 15.35 -4.89 -1.18
C LYS A 123 16.00 -4.02 -0.10
N ARG A 124 15.25 -3.12 0.53
CA ARG A 124 15.74 -2.30 1.66
C ARG A 124 16.05 -3.16 2.88
N MET A 125 15.24 -4.18 3.15
CA MET A 125 15.55 -5.15 4.21
C MET A 125 16.82 -5.94 3.94
N GLU A 126 17.03 -6.43 2.71
CA GLU A 126 18.24 -7.17 2.34
C GLU A 126 19.51 -6.32 2.44
N ARG A 127 19.41 -5.03 2.13
CA ARG A 127 20.52 -4.07 2.29
C ARG A 127 20.77 -3.65 3.74
N GLY A 128 19.85 -3.96 4.65
CA GLY A 128 19.89 -3.51 6.05
C GLY A 128 19.45 -2.06 6.27
N ASP A 129 18.89 -1.42 5.25
CA ASP A 129 18.36 -0.06 5.33
C ASP A 129 17.05 -0.03 6.12
N LEU A 130 16.34 -1.15 6.17
CA LEU A 130 15.09 -1.35 6.89
C LEU A 130 15.18 -2.63 7.71
N GLY A 131 15.20 -2.53 9.03
CA GLY A 131 15.38 -3.66 9.95
C GLY A 131 14.14 -3.98 10.78
N LEU A 132 14.12 -5.22 11.31
CA LEU A 132 13.16 -5.59 12.34
C LEU A 132 13.58 -4.89 13.64
N LYS A 133 12.78 -3.93 14.11
CA LYS A 133 12.99 -3.22 15.37
C LYS A 133 12.18 -3.91 16.47
N ASP A 134 12.77 -4.08 17.67
CA ASP A 134 12.06 -4.62 18.82
C ASP A 134 10.84 -3.75 19.17
N GLY A 135 9.66 -4.39 19.26
CA GLY A 135 8.41 -3.71 19.54
C GLY A 135 7.77 -3.00 18.34
N TRP A 136 8.37 -3.10 17.15
CA TRP A 136 7.79 -2.58 15.90
C TRP A 136 7.06 -3.67 15.13
N ASP A 137 5.81 -3.41 14.80
CA ASP A 137 4.91 -4.39 14.18
C ASP A 137 4.80 -4.28 12.65
N GLY A 138 5.62 -3.41 12.02
CA GLY A 138 5.54 -3.13 10.59
C GLY A 138 5.93 -4.33 9.70
N ILE A 139 7.02 -5.01 10.05
CA ILE A 139 7.45 -6.23 9.35
C ILE A 139 7.57 -7.36 10.36
N LYS A 140 6.96 -8.51 10.03
CA LYS A 140 7.01 -9.71 10.87
C LYS A 140 7.57 -10.88 10.09
N ALA A 141 8.66 -11.47 10.57
CA ALA A 141 9.09 -12.78 10.12
C ALA A 141 8.17 -13.84 10.72
N LEU A 142 7.37 -14.50 9.90
CA LEU A 142 6.54 -15.61 10.38
C LEU A 142 7.35 -16.93 10.25
N PRO A 143 7.34 -17.79 11.27
CA PRO A 143 7.95 -19.11 11.17
C PRO A 143 7.24 -19.90 10.07
N MET A 144 8.01 -20.52 9.16
CA MET A 144 7.47 -21.44 8.17
C MET A 144 6.70 -22.57 8.88
N ARG A 145 5.44 -22.75 8.54
CA ARG A 145 4.71 -23.94 8.98
C ARG A 145 5.14 -25.13 8.12
N PRO A 146 5.25 -26.34 8.68
CA PRO A 146 5.60 -27.53 7.91
C PRO A 146 4.69 -27.81 6.71
N THR A 147 3.46 -27.31 6.73
CA THR A 147 2.46 -27.40 5.64
C THR A 147 2.73 -26.46 4.47
N ASP A 148 3.59 -25.47 4.62
CA ASP A 148 3.90 -24.50 3.56
C ASP A 148 4.92 -25.04 2.55
N VAL A 149 5.54 -26.19 2.85
CA VAL A 149 6.54 -26.88 1.98
C VAL A 149 5.84 -27.74 0.92
N LEU A 150 4.59 -28.10 1.09
CA LEU A 150 3.78 -28.81 0.10
C LEU A 150 2.85 -27.81 -0.59
N GLY A 151 3.34 -27.27 -1.70
CA GLY A 151 2.61 -26.28 -2.51
C GLY A 151 1.30 -26.77 -3.07
N ILE A 152 0.22 -26.69 -2.33
CA ILE A 152 -1.18 -26.55 -2.78
C ILE A 152 -1.95 -26.07 -1.53
N GLY A 153 -1.84 -24.82 -1.20
CA GLY A 153 -2.71 -24.17 -0.21
C GLY A 153 -3.82 -23.45 -0.96
N ASN A 154 -5.05 -23.92 -0.83
CA ASN A 154 -6.24 -23.29 -1.38
C ASN A 154 -6.24 -21.81 -1.03
N ALA A 155 -6.34 -20.97 -2.03
CA ALA A 155 -6.67 -19.56 -1.85
C ALA A 155 -7.96 -19.50 -1.03
N ILE A 156 -7.94 -18.76 0.08
CA ILE A 156 -9.15 -18.50 0.86
C ILE A 156 -10.04 -17.66 -0.05
N SER A 157 -11.18 -18.20 -0.47
CA SER A 157 -12.12 -17.46 -1.31
C SER A 157 -12.74 -16.31 -0.54
N ALA A 158 -13.23 -15.30 -1.26
CA ALA A 158 -13.97 -14.20 -0.64
C ALA A 158 -15.18 -14.68 0.19
N GLU A 159 -15.73 -15.84 -0.15
CA GLU A 159 -16.83 -16.52 0.55
C GLU A 159 -16.41 -17.00 1.94
N ASP A 160 -15.20 -17.57 2.10
CA ASP A 160 -14.67 -18.00 3.40
C ASP A 160 -14.44 -16.85 4.38
N LEU A 161 -14.19 -15.63 3.86
CA LEU A 161 -14.05 -14.42 4.68
C LEU A 161 -15.40 -13.90 5.17
N LEU A 162 -16.45 -14.04 4.38
CA LEU A 162 -17.82 -13.66 4.74
C LEU A 162 -18.39 -14.58 5.82
N GLU A 163 -18.21 -15.89 5.71
CA GLU A 163 -18.66 -16.87 6.72
C GLU A 163 -17.98 -16.65 8.09
N ARG A 164 -16.72 -16.24 8.12
CA ARG A 164 -16.02 -15.91 9.37
C ARG A 164 -16.52 -14.62 10.03
N GLN A 165 -17.08 -13.70 9.28
CA GLN A 165 -17.72 -12.49 9.85
C GLN A 165 -19.10 -12.79 10.44
N GLU A 166 -19.87 -13.69 9.85
CA GLU A 166 -21.19 -14.06 10.37
C GLU A 166 -21.09 -14.90 11.66
N SER A 167 -20.11 -15.81 11.76
CA SER A 167 -19.92 -16.62 12.98
C SER A 167 -19.51 -15.81 14.21
N ARG A 168 -18.93 -14.61 14.06
CA ARG A 168 -18.58 -13.71 15.15
C ARG A 168 -19.75 -12.86 15.66
N ARG A 169 -20.88 -12.82 14.95
CA ARG A 169 -22.10 -12.09 15.38
C ARG A 169 -23.02 -12.91 16.29
N CYS A 170 -22.86 -14.24 16.33
CA CYS A 170 -23.74 -15.12 17.13
C CYS A 170 -23.33 -15.32 18.60
N CYS A 171 -22.25 -14.70 19.10
CA CYS A 171 -21.83 -14.83 20.50
C CYS A 171 -21.97 -13.53 21.30
N ARG A 172 -23.07 -12.80 21.11
CA ARG A 172 -23.50 -11.73 22.03
C ARG A 172 -25.02 -11.80 22.20
N SER A 173 -25.44 -12.60 23.13
CA SER A 173 -26.70 -12.49 23.85
C SER A 173 -26.43 -12.82 25.31
#